data_1f64917bdaadfbef309632e4cf10f389
#
_entry.id   1f64917bdaadfbef309632e4cf10f389
#
_cell.length_a   1.000
_cell.length_b   1.000
_cell.length_c   1.000
_cell.angle_alpha   90.00
_cell.angle_beta   90.00
_cell.angle_gamma   90.00
#
_symmetry.space_group_name_H-M   'P 1'
#
loop_
_entity.id
_entity.type
_entity.pdbx_description
1 polymer ?
#
loop_
_entity_poly.entity_id
_entity_poly.type
_entity_poly.pdbx_seq_one_letter_code
_entity_poly.pdbx_strand_id
1 'polypeptide(L)'
;SYTTAVPAGQAPTGAFVLRAAYTDRGGKTIPALTGESVRYLRSASVNPEKADVAKGTELFTTPGRSFYVKGGGSYLGFKSLDLTGLSQVDVVAMATQRVGAVGGTVEVRLDSPTGPLVGQTGDVEVRNPPMPGAAPATGANAALGASARRPGQAQAGGNASATPAAGAPAAGGGGGMRRMAQTVKADLTPTSGLHDVYFVFKNPKATPDQFLMQVMNIQFVPAGLKAAN
;
A
#
# COMPACT_ATOMS: atom_id res chain seq x y z
N SER A 1 -25.71 10.90 -4.05
CA SER A 1 -24.37 10.34 -4.23
C SER A 1 -24.46 9.07 -5.11
N TYR A 2 -23.51 8.90 -6.00
CA TYR A 2 -23.41 7.73 -6.86
C TYR A 2 -22.07 7.05 -6.59
N THR A 3 -22.10 5.76 -6.34
CA THR A 3 -20.88 4.98 -6.13
C THR A 3 -20.56 4.23 -7.42
N THR A 4 -19.38 4.47 -7.97
CA THR A 4 -18.90 3.74 -9.15
C THR A 4 -18.49 2.33 -8.75
N ALA A 5 -18.85 1.35 -9.57
CA ALA A 5 -18.45 -0.04 -9.38
C ALA A 5 -17.75 -0.56 -10.63
N VAL A 6 -16.71 -1.36 -10.46
CA VAL A 6 -16.06 -2.08 -11.54
C VAL A 6 -16.95 -3.27 -11.91
N PRO A 7 -17.28 -3.49 -13.18
CA PRO A 7 -18.04 -4.65 -13.62
C PRO A 7 -17.39 -5.96 -13.17
N ALA A 8 -18.21 -6.94 -12.81
CA ALA A 8 -17.71 -8.24 -12.38
C ALA A 8 -16.82 -8.88 -13.48
N GLY A 9 -15.65 -9.40 -13.07
CA GLY A 9 -14.68 -10.01 -13.98
C GLY A 9 -13.71 -9.05 -14.67
N GLN A 10 -13.81 -7.74 -14.42
CA GLN A 10 -12.84 -6.77 -14.95
C GLN A 10 -11.84 -6.35 -13.86
N ALA A 11 -10.58 -6.13 -14.26
CA ALA A 11 -9.58 -5.59 -13.36
C ALA A 11 -9.86 -4.10 -13.07
N PRO A 12 -9.65 -3.58 -11.85
CA PRO A 12 -9.88 -2.18 -11.49
C PRO A 12 -8.78 -1.25 -12.03
N THR A 13 -8.48 -1.36 -13.32
CA THR A 13 -7.40 -0.62 -13.99
C THR A 13 -7.89 0.48 -14.91
N GLY A 14 -9.22 0.65 -15.02
CA GLY A 14 -9.84 1.65 -15.86
C GLY A 14 -9.98 3.02 -15.19
N ALA A 15 -10.40 4.01 -15.97
CA ALA A 15 -10.89 5.29 -15.52
C ALA A 15 -12.39 5.41 -15.78
N PHE A 16 -13.11 6.02 -14.84
CA PHE A 16 -14.49 6.43 -15.08
C PHE A 16 -14.48 7.84 -15.64
N VAL A 17 -15.30 8.09 -16.64
CA VAL A 17 -15.50 9.41 -17.21
C VAL A 17 -16.85 9.93 -16.73
N LEU A 18 -16.82 10.97 -15.91
CA LEU A 18 -18.03 11.70 -15.50
C LEU A 18 -18.20 12.88 -16.46
N ARG A 19 -19.26 12.86 -17.25
CA ARG A 19 -19.64 13.94 -18.15
C ARG A 19 -20.90 14.59 -17.63
N ALA A 20 -20.85 15.89 -17.40
CA ALA A 20 -22.00 16.71 -17.09
C ALA A 20 -22.21 17.69 -18.24
N ALA A 21 -23.39 17.70 -18.83
CA ALA A 21 -23.77 18.64 -19.86
C ALA A 21 -25.07 19.36 -19.44
N TYR A 22 -25.12 20.65 -19.66
CA TYR A 22 -26.29 21.47 -19.44
C TYR A 22 -26.53 22.31 -20.70
N THR A 23 -27.75 22.26 -21.21
CA THR A 23 -28.20 23.11 -22.31
C THR A 23 -29.22 24.08 -21.78
N ASP A 24 -28.99 25.36 -21.94
CA ASP A 24 -29.96 26.39 -21.60
C ASP A 24 -31.14 26.42 -22.62
N ARG A 25 -32.14 27.20 -22.33
CA ARG A 25 -33.32 27.28 -23.22
C ARG A 25 -33.14 28.28 -24.37
N GLY A 26 -32.00 29.00 -24.42
CA GLY A 26 -31.79 30.10 -25.34
C GLY A 26 -32.76 31.28 -25.10
N GLY A 27 -32.73 32.24 -25.98
CA GLY A 27 -33.62 33.42 -26.01
C GLY A 27 -34.25 33.60 -27.37
N LYS A 28 -35.05 34.67 -27.52
CA LYS A 28 -35.72 34.94 -28.78
C LYS A 28 -34.80 35.15 -29.99
N THR A 29 -33.57 35.59 -29.72
CA THR A 29 -32.56 35.93 -30.75
C THR A 29 -31.23 35.16 -30.56
N ILE A 30 -31.11 34.41 -29.47
CA ILE A 30 -29.88 33.65 -29.16
C ILE A 30 -30.25 32.16 -29.09
N PRO A 31 -29.61 31.30 -29.87
CA PRO A 31 -29.85 29.84 -29.82
C PRO A 31 -29.45 29.30 -28.45
N ALA A 32 -30.02 28.16 -28.08
CA ALA A 32 -29.62 27.42 -26.87
C ALA A 32 -28.13 27.09 -26.89
N LEU A 33 -27.47 27.34 -25.77
CA LEU A 33 -26.04 27.06 -25.58
C LEU A 33 -25.87 25.82 -24.69
N THR A 34 -24.94 24.97 -25.06
CA THR A 34 -24.58 23.80 -24.24
C THR A 34 -23.22 24.01 -23.62
N GLY A 35 -23.19 23.98 -22.27
CA GLY A 35 -21.96 23.88 -21.49
C GLY A 35 -21.69 22.44 -21.12
N GLU A 36 -20.44 22.02 -21.17
CA GLU A 36 -20.02 20.66 -20.83
C GLU A 36 -18.83 20.68 -19.88
N SER A 37 -18.84 19.75 -18.92
CA SER A 37 -17.70 19.50 -18.05
C SER A 37 -17.43 17.99 -18.00
N VAL A 38 -16.18 17.61 -18.20
CA VAL A 38 -15.73 16.22 -18.16
C VAL A 38 -14.72 16.06 -17.01
N ARG A 39 -14.91 15.01 -16.20
CA ARG A 39 -13.98 14.62 -15.15
C ARG A 39 -13.60 13.16 -15.32
N TYR A 40 -12.31 12.89 -15.23
CA TYR A 40 -11.76 11.54 -15.23
C TYR A 40 -11.55 11.09 -13.79
N LEU A 41 -12.28 10.04 -13.38
CA LEU A 41 -12.16 9.44 -12.06
C LEU A 41 -11.30 8.19 -12.21
N ARG A 42 -10.14 8.16 -11.56
CA ARG A 42 -9.28 6.99 -11.49
C ARG A 42 -9.49 6.25 -10.18
N SER A 43 -9.02 4.99 -10.12
CA SER A 43 -8.96 4.25 -8.86
C SER A 43 -8.09 5.02 -7.86
N ALA A 44 -8.55 5.10 -6.60
CA ALA A 44 -7.74 5.63 -5.51
C ALA A 44 -6.48 4.78 -5.25
N SER A 45 -6.46 3.54 -5.72
CA SER A 45 -5.30 2.64 -5.62
C SER A 45 -4.58 2.57 -6.95
N VAL A 46 -3.26 2.76 -6.93
CA VAL A 46 -2.38 2.63 -8.09
C VAL A 46 -1.38 1.50 -7.88
N ASN A 47 -1.21 0.69 -8.91
CA ASN A 47 -0.24 -0.41 -8.88
C ASN A 47 1.15 0.16 -9.25
N PRO A 48 2.19 -0.04 -8.42
CA PRO A 48 3.55 0.40 -8.70
C PRO A 48 4.10 -0.07 -10.06
N GLU A 49 3.70 -1.26 -10.51
CA GLU A 49 4.10 -1.82 -11.82
C GLU A 49 3.49 -1.09 -13.02
N LYS A 50 2.47 -0.26 -12.79
CA LYS A 50 1.78 0.53 -13.81
C LYS A 50 2.21 1.99 -13.82
N ALA A 51 3.34 2.30 -13.17
CA ALA A 51 3.91 3.64 -13.24
C ALA A 51 4.21 4.01 -14.69
N ASP A 52 3.87 5.25 -15.07
CA ASP A 52 4.14 5.78 -16.42
C ASP A 52 5.63 5.99 -16.65
N VAL A 53 6.35 6.30 -15.55
CA VAL A 53 7.81 6.48 -15.54
C VAL A 53 8.38 5.79 -14.31
N ALA A 54 9.49 5.08 -14.46
CA ALA A 54 10.17 4.43 -13.35
C ALA A 54 11.70 4.51 -13.53
N LYS A 55 12.41 4.68 -12.42
CA LYS A 55 13.88 4.65 -12.34
C LYS A 55 14.32 3.88 -11.09
N GLY A 56 15.40 3.09 -11.22
CA GLY A 56 15.97 2.36 -10.10
C GLY A 56 15.04 1.30 -9.53
N THR A 57 14.25 0.67 -10.39
CA THR A 57 13.26 -0.33 -10.02
C THR A 57 13.60 -1.68 -10.66
N GLU A 58 13.19 -2.76 -10.01
CA GLU A 58 13.40 -4.12 -10.51
C GLU A 58 12.16 -4.98 -10.23
N LEU A 59 11.70 -5.68 -11.25
CA LEU A 59 10.56 -6.58 -11.17
C LEU A 59 11.06 -8.03 -11.17
N PHE A 60 10.85 -8.72 -10.05
CA PHE A 60 11.07 -10.16 -9.96
C PHE A 60 9.77 -10.91 -10.26
N THR A 61 9.86 -11.94 -11.06
CA THR A 61 8.70 -12.77 -11.45
C THR A 61 8.71 -14.16 -10.83
N THR A 62 9.81 -14.56 -10.19
CA THR A 62 10.00 -15.86 -9.54
C THR A 62 10.57 -15.68 -8.13
N PRO A 63 10.00 -16.30 -7.08
CA PRO A 63 8.83 -17.22 -7.04
C PRO A 63 7.46 -16.53 -7.00
N GLY A 64 7.32 -15.32 -7.44
CA GLY A 64 6.11 -14.50 -7.50
C GLY A 64 6.46 -13.09 -7.95
N ARG A 65 5.46 -12.30 -8.34
CA ARG A 65 5.70 -10.92 -8.75
C ARG A 65 6.06 -10.07 -7.54
N SER A 66 7.22 -9.44 -7.60
CA SER A 66 7.73 -8.58 -6.54
C SER A 66 8.42 -7.37 -7.16
N PHE A 67 7.94 -6.19 -6.83
CA PHE A 67 8.44 -4.92 -7.37
C PHE A 67 9.29 -4.21 -6.33
N TYR A 68 10.59 -4.18 -6.56
CA TYR A 68 11.56 -3.57 -5.67
C TYR A 68 12.07 -2.23 -6.21
N VAL A 69 12.39 -1.36 -5.27
CA VAL A 69 13.08 -0.10 -5.55
C VAL A 69 14.48 -0.12 -4.93
N LYS A 70 15.45 0.43 -5.66
CA LYS A 70 16.84 0.52 -5.25
C LYS A 70 17.17 1.89 -4.64
N GLY A 71 18.36 2.04 -4.06
CA GLY A 71 18.91 3.33 -3.63
C GLY A 71 19.18 4.28 -4.80
N GLY A 72 19.95 5.35 -4.54
CA GLY A 72 20.40 6.25 -5.59
C GLY A 72 19.33 7.15 -6.23
N GLY A 73 18.23 7.43 -5.50
CA GLY A 73 17.21 8.34 -6.01
C GLY A 73 16.22 7.67 -6.97
N SER A 74 15.83 6.44 -6.68
CA SER A 74 14.78 5.72 -7.39
C SER A 74 13.45 6.42 -7.28
N TYR A 75 12.63 6.32 -8.31
CA TYR A 75 11.30 6.90 -8.30
C TYR A 75 10.31 6.15 -9.19
N LEU A 76 9.03 6.35 -8.88
CA LEU A 76 7.87 5.99 -9.70
C LEU A 76 7.09 7.26 -10.01
N GLY A 77 6.74 7.47 -11.28
CA GLY A 77 5.95 8.61 -11.72
C GLY A 77 4.62 8.15 -12.33
N PHE A 78 3.55 8.80 -11.92
CA PHE A 78 2.19 8.62 -12.45
C PHE A 78 1.71 9.95 -13.02
N LYS A 79 1.33 9.95 -14.30
CA LYS A 79 0.95 11.16 -15.00
C LYS A 79 -0.51 11.54 -14.81
N SER A 80 -0.77 12.82 -14.81
CA SER A 80 -2.11 13.42 -14.86
C SER A 80 -3.06 12.88 -13.79
N LEU A 81 -2.61 12.82 -12.52
CA LEU A 81 -3.43 12.50 -11.38
C LEU A 81 -4.12 13.76 -10.85
N ASP A 82 -5.42 13.71 -10.66
CA ASP A 82 -6.17 14.80 -10.01
C ASP A 82 -6.01 14.65 -8.49
N LEU A 83 -5.34 15.61 -7.88
CA LEU A 83 -5.08 15.65 -6.44
C LEU A 83 -6.14 16.41 -5.66
N THR A 84 -7.17 16.93 -6.34
CA THR A 84 -8.23 17.71 -5.71
C THR A 84 -8.94 16.90 -4.64
N GLY A 85 -8.96 17.43 -3.41
CA GLY A 85 -9.63 16.80 -2.27
C GLY A 85 -8.91 15.56 -1.70
N LEU A 86 -7.67 15.29 -2.10
CA LEU A 86 -6.84 14.27 -1.47
C LEU A 86 -6.06 14.87 -0.30
N SER A 87 -5.95 14.12 0.80
CA SER A 87 -5.26 14.57 2.01
C SER A 87 -4.12 13.68 2.44
N GLN A 88 -4.05 12.44 1.92
CA GLN A 88 -3.06 11.47 2.36
C GLN A 88 -2.76 10.46 1.25
N VAL A 89 -1.56 9.93 1.28
CA VAL A 89 -1.15 8.73 0.51
C VAL A 89 -0.70 7.66 1.48
N ASP A 90 -1.23 6.46 1.30
CA ASP A 90 -0.83 5.26 1.99
C ASP A 90 0.03 4.40 1.05
N VAL A 91 1.25 4.11 1.47
CA VAL A 91 2.16 3.23 0.72
C VAL A 91 2.29 1.92 1.47
N VAL A 92 1.86 0.83 0.83
CA VAL A 92 2.06 -0.52 1.35
C VAL A 92 3.38 -1.04 0.84
N ALA A 93 4.34 -1.21 1.75
CA ALA A 93 5.69 -1.63 1.42
C ALA A 93 6.22 -2.67 2.40
N MET A 94 7.29 -3.35 2.02
CA MET A 94 7.98 -4.34 2.83
C MET A 94 9.48 -4.23 2.61
N ALA A 95 10.25 -4.20 3.70
CA ALA A 95 11.70 -4.32 3.67
C ALA A 95 12.12 -5.53 4.50
N THR A 96 12.90 -6.43 3.91
CA THR A 96 13.37 -7.64 4.60
C THR A 96 14.87 -7.85 4.40
N GLN A 97 15.56 -8.29 5.44
CA GLN A 97 16.99 -8.63 5.33
C GLN A 97 17.23 -9.80 4.38
N ARG A 98 16.23 -10.66 4.17
CA ARG A 98 16.35 -11.84 3.29
C ARG A 98 16.78 -11.47 1.86
N VAL A 99 16.38 -10.28 1.40
CA VAL A 99 16.74 -9.75 0.08
C VAL A 99 17.74 -8.58 0.18
N GLY A 100 18.32 -8.34 1.35
CA GLY A 100 19.24 -7.24 1.58
C GLY A 100 18.59 -5.86 1.55
N ALA A 101 17.26 -5.78 1.73
CA ALA A 101 16.56 -4.51 1.76
C ALA A 101 16.87 -3.73 3.06
N VAL A 102 17.03 -2.42 2.95
CA VAL A 102 17.45 -1.55 4.06
C VAL A 102 16.38 -0.55 4.49
N GLY A 103 15.20 -0.59 3.87
CA GLY A 103 14.11 0.32 4.19
C GLY A 103 14.36 1.75 3.73
N GLY A 104 13.63 2.69 4.32
CA GLY A 104 13.74 4.11 4.02
C GLY A 104 12.38 4.80 3.94
N THR A 105 12.37 6.05 3.49
CA THR A 105 11.17 6.90 3.34
C THR A 105 10.76 7.06 1.89
N VAL A 106 9.52 7.52 1.69
CA VAL A 106 8.98 7.86 0.36
C VAL A 106 8.54 9.32 0.38
N GLU A 107 9.11 10.11 -0.50
CA GLU A 107 8.70 11.50 -0.75
C GLU A 107 7.68 11.52 -1.89
N VAL A 108 6.64 12.32 -1.73
CA VAL A 108 5.63 12.60 -2.77
C VAL A 108 5.94 13.97 -3.36
N ARG A 109 6.27 14.00 -4.65
CA ARG A 109 6.68 15.22 -5.37
C ARG A 109 5.81 15.45 -6.58
N LEU A 110 5.68 16.71 -6.99
CA LEU A 110 4.88 17.11 -8.14
C LEU A 110 5.75 17.41 -9.36
N ASP A 111 5.23 17.05 -10.51
CA ASP A 111 5.66 17.43 -11.86
C ASP A 111 7.07 16.93 -12.26
N SER A 112 7.91 16.58 -11.28
CA SER A 112 9.22 15.96 -11.50
C SER A 112 9.72 15.25 -10.22
N PRO A 113 10.72 14.33 -10.34
CA PRO A 113 11.33 13.68 -9.16
C PRO A 113 12.06 14.66 -8.22
N THR A 114 12.38 15.86 -8.70
CA THR A 114 13.01 16.96 -7.96
C THR A 114 12.07 18.14 -7.74
N GLY A 115 10.82 18.01 -8.12
CA GLY A 115 9.81 19.04 -8.01
C GLY A 115 9.35 19.30 -6.56
N PRO A 116 8.32 20.12 -6.37
CA PRO A 116 7.81 20.47 -5.04
C PRO A 116 7.48 19.22 -4.22
N LEU A 117 7.95 19.20 -2.97
CA LEU A 117 7.61 18.17 -2.00
C LEU A 117 6.23 18.49 -1.40
N VAL A 118 5.28 17.59 -1.57
CA VAL A 118 3.91 17.74 -1.04
C VAL A 118 3.56 16.75 0.06
N GLY A 119 4.40 15.73 0.27
CA GLY A 119 4.22 14.77 1.36
C GLY A 119 5.44 13.88 1.54
N GLN A 120 5.58 13.31 2.72
CA GLN A 120 6.64 12.35 3.03
C GLN A 120 6.13 11.32 4.03
N THR A 121 6.46 10.05 3.79
CA THR A 121 6.09 8.96 4.70
C THR A 121 7.06 8.88 5.89
N GLY A 122 6.64 8.17 6.94
CA GLY A 122 7.57 7.59 7.91
C GLY A 122 8.47 6.53 7.27
N ASP A 123 9.40 6.02 8.06
CA ASP A 123 10.32 4.97 7.60
C ASP A 123 9.62 3.64 7.41
N VAL A 124 9.93 2.97 6.31
CA VAL A 124 9.66 1.54 6.12
C VAL A 124 10.76 0.77 6.82
N GLU A 125 10.42 0.17 7.95
CA GLU A 125 11.38 -0.57 8.77
C GLU A 125 11.72 -1.94 8.16
N VAL A 126 12.96 -2.37 8.37
CA VAL A 126 13.40 -3.71 7.99
C VAL A 126 12.82 -4.73 8.96
N ARG A 127 12.03 -5.67 8.44
CA ARG A 127 11.43 -6.76 9.22
C ARG A 127 11.98 -8.10 8.75
N ASN A 128 12.27 -8.96 9.72
CA ASN A 128 12.67 -10.32 9.44
C ASN A 128 11.47 -11.26 9.63
N PRO A 129 11.27 -12.25 8.75
CA PRO A 129 10.29 -13.28 9.01
C PRO A 129 10.67 -14.02 10.29
N PRO A 130 9.72 -14.41 11.14
CA PRO A 130 10.00 -15.29 12.26
C PRO A 130 10.63 -16.58 11.69
N MET A 131 11.78 -16.99 12.26
CA MET A 131 12.40 -18.25 11.88
C MET A 131 11.43 -19.39 12.20
N PRO A 132 11.22 -20.35 11.29
CA PRO A 132 10.45 -21.54 11.60
C PRO A 132 11.08 -22.24 12.82
N GLY A 133 10.33 -22.36 13.92
CA GLY A 133 10.83 -22.92 15.18
C GLY A 133 11.27 -21.93 16.26
N ALA A 134 11.32 -20.63 16.00
CA ALA A 134 11.47 -19.66 17.06
C ALA A 134 10.14 -19.55 17.83
N ALA A 135 10.14 -19.92 19.09
CA ALA A 135 9.03 -19.68 20.00
C ALA A 135 8.69 -18.18 19.99
N PRO A 136 7.40 -17.80 20.09
CA PRO A 136 7.04 -16.39 20.19
C PRO A 136 7.81 -15.79 21.38
N ALA A 137 8.53 -14.69 21.14
CA ALA A 137 9.13 -13.92 22.21
C ALA A 137 7.99 -13.42 23.10
N THR A 138 7.73 -14.13 24.19
CA THR A 138 6.87 -13.67 25.27
C THR A 138 7.51 -12.44 25.84
N GLY A 139 6.87 -11.29 25.61
CA GLY A 139 7.28 -10.01 26.16
C GLY A 139 7.49 -10.11 27.66
N ALA A 140 8.64 -9.65 28.08
CA ALA A 140 9.00 -9.53 29.48
C ALA A 140 7.99 -8.63 30.22
N ASN A 141 7.14 -9.25 31.01
CA ASN A 141 6.54 -8.70 32.19
C ASN A 141 6.29 -9.87 33.16
N ALA A 142 7.34 -10.28 33.84
CA ALA A 142 7.23 -11.13 35.00
C ALA A 142 7.86 -10.38 36.18
N ALA A 143 7.05 -9.61 36.88
CA ALA A 143 7.32 -9.20 38.23
C ALA A 143 6.61 -10.15 39.19
N LEU A 144 7.44 -10.87 39.96
CA LEU A 144 7.22 -11.33 41.33
C LEU A 144 5.99 -12.24 41.65
N GLY A 145 6.31 -13.46 41.99
CA GLY A 145 5.39 -14.38 42.66
C GLY A 145 6.02 -15.73 42.90
N ALA A 146 6.97 -15.82 43.82
CA ALA A 146 7.45 -17.10 44.35
C ALA A 146 6.37 -17.71 45.24
N SER A 147 6.02 -18.98 45.01
CA SER A 147 5.67 -19.91 46.09
C SER A 147 5.43 -21.34 45.59
N ALA A 148 6.25 -22.23 46.18
CA ALA A 148 5.97 -23.60 46.63
C ALA A 148 5.67 -24.71 45.62
N ARG A 149 6.66 -25.56 45.54
CA ARG A 149 6.62 -26.97 45.10
C ARG A 149 5.58 -27.81 45.84
N ARG A 150 4.96 -28.70 45.15
CA ARG A 150 4.62 -30.05 45.64
C ARG A 150 4.80 -31.10 44.55
N PRO A 151 5.45 -32.23 44.83
CA PRO A 151 5.58 -33.33 43.89
C PRO A 151 4.50 -34.39 44.06
N GLY A 152 4.18 -35.06 42.97
CA GLY A 152 3.53 -36.38 42.98
C GLY A 152 2.07 -36.40 42.55
N GLN A 153 1.85 -36.89 41.34
CA GLN A 153 0.99 -38.07 41.11
C GLN A 153 0.95 -38.38 39.62
N ALA A 154 1.35 -39.59 39.32
CA ALA A 154 1.15 -40.27 38.06
C ALA A 154 -0.25 -40.89 38.05
N GLN A 155 -0.90 -40.87 36.88
CA GLN A 155 -1.91 -41.86 36.42
C GLN A 155 -2.30 -41.43 35.00
N ALA A 156 -1.97 -42.16 34.03
CA ALA A 156 -2.44 -43.35 33.37
C ALA A 156 -3.83 -43.19 32.72
N GLY A 157 -3.86 -43.28 31.38
CA GLY A 157 -4.90 -44.01 30.65
C GLY A 157 -6.08 -43.17 30.14
N GLY A 158 -6.25 -43.15 28.83
CA GLY A 158 -7.48 -42.68 28.20
C GLY A 158 -7.35 -42.45 26.71
N ASN A 159 -7.32 -43.54 25.94
CA ASN A 159 -7.43 -43.55 24.49
C ASN A 159 -8.87 -43.15 24.13
N ALA A 160 -9.06 -42.04 23.43
CA ALA A 160 -10.31 -41.71 22.76
C ALA A 160 -10.00 -41.21 21.35
N SER A 161 -10.24 -42.11 20.39
CA SER A 161 -10.32 -41.81 18.98
C SER A 161 -11.34 -40.73 18.70
N ALA A 162 -10.90 -39.57 18.22
CA ALA A 162 -11.77 -38.59 17.63
C ALA A 162 -11.44 -38.52 16.11
N THR A 163 -12.43 -38.92 15.34
CA THR A 163 -12.51 -38.85 13.89
C THR A 163 -12.25 -37.42 13.40
N PRO A 164 -11.40 -37.21 12.38
CA PRO A 164 -11.20 -35.87 11.82
C PRO A 164 -12.43 -35.51 10.99
N ALA A 165 -13.09 -34.42 11.38
CA ALA A 165 -14.10 -33.76 10.57
C ALA A 165 -13.40 -33.12 9.33
N ALA A 166 -13.86 -33.52 8.16
CA ALA A 166 -13.41 -33.02 6.89
C ALA A 166 -13.75 -31.53 6.70
N GLY A 167 -12.82 -30.77 6.16
CA GLY A 167 -13.13 -29.52 5.43
C GLY A 167 -12.75 -28.20 6.06
N ALA A 168 -11.48 -28.00 6.41
CA ALA A 168 -10.93 -26.65 6.43
C ALA A 168 -9.99 -26.50 5.22
N PRO A 169 -10.16 -25.50 4.33
CA PRO A 169 -9.20 -25.27 3.27
C PRO A 169 -7.87 -24.90 3.89
N ALA A 170 -6.82 -25.61 3.50
CA ALA A 170 -5.44 -25.33 3.87
C ALA A 170 -5.18 -23.86 3.55
N ALA A 171 -4.91 -23.05 4.59
CA ALA A 171 -4.45 -21.68 4.45
C ALA A 171 -3.08 -21.72 3.78
N GLY A 172 -3.09 -21.61 2.45
CA GLY A 172 -1.92 -21.58 1.61
C GLY A 172 -0.98 -20.46 2.05
N GLY A 173 0.33 -20.68 1.87
CA GLY A 173 1.48 -19.91 2.36
C GLY A 173 1.56 -18.39 2.12
N GLY A 174 0.44 -17.69 1.90
CA GLY A 174 0.36 -16.23 1.77
C GLY A 174 0.33 -15.45 3.09
N GLY A 175 0.13 -16.13 4.24
CA GLY A 175 -0.02 -15.45 5.53
C GLY A 175 1.28 -14.80 6.06
N GLY A 176 2.43 -15.32 5.70
CA GLY A 176 3.73 -14.79 6.16
C GLY A 176 4.10 -13.45 5.53
N MET A 177 3.85 -13.26 4.25
CA MET A 177 4.17 -12.01 3.55
C MET A 177 3.27 -10.85 3.98
N ARG A 178 1.99 -11.09 4.26
CA ARG A 178 1.06 -10.06 4.74
C ARG A 178 1.44 -9.52 6.10
N ARG A 179 2.06 -10.32 6.98
CA ARG A 179 2.52 -9.89 8.31
C ARG A 179 3.75 -8.99 8.28
N MET A 180 4.49 -9.00 7.17
CA MET A 180 5.70 -8.21 7.00
C MET A 180 5.45 -6.90 6.25
N ALA A 181 4.34 -6.81 5.52
CA ALA A 181 3.93 -5.58 4.88
C ALA A 181 3.60 -4.52 5.94
N GLN A 182 4.03 -3.30 5.66
CA GLN A 182 3.77 -2.11 6.45
C GLN A 182 3.02 -1.12 5.59
N THR A 183 2.08 -0.40 6.20
CA THR A 183 1.45 0.76 5.57
C THR A 183 2.08 2.01 6.19
N VAL A 184 2.85 2.73 5.39
CA VAL A 184 3.40 4.02 5.78
C VAL A 184 2.60 5.12 5.10
N LYS A 185 2.35 6.20 5.83
CA LYS A 185 1.43 7.27 5.45
C LYS A 185 2.20 8.56 5.20
N ALA A 186 1.78 9.30 4.17
CA ALA A 186 2.23 10.64 3.89
C ALA A 186 1.03 11.57 3.87
N ASP A 187 0.95 12.50 4.80
CA ASP A 187 -0.01 13.60 4.72
C ASP A 187 0.37 14.50 3.55
N LEU A 188 -0.61 14.86 2.73
CA LEU A 188 -0.40 15.70 1.56
C LEU A 188 -0.68 17.16 1.88
N THR A 189 0.20 18.05 1.48
CA THR A 189 -0.12 19.46 1.38
C THR A 189 -1.30 19.63 0.43
N PRO A 190 -2.36 20.39 0.81
CA PRO A 190 -3.52 20.59 -0.04
C PRO A 190 -3.12 21.06 -1.44
N THR A 191 -3.45 20.25 -2.43
CA THR A 191 -3.13 20.49 -3.82
C THR A 191 -4.36 20.20 -4.66
N SER A 192 -4.58 20.97 -5.71
CA SER A 192 -5.74 20.82 -6.59
C SER A 192 -5.32 20.76 -8.04
N GLY A 193 -6.09 20.02 -8.84
CA GLY A 193 -5.86 19.90 -10.27
C GLY A 193 -5.03 18.67 -10.67
N LEU A 194 -4.73 18.61 -11.96
CA LEU A 194 -3.98 17.52 -12.56
C LEU A 194 -2.48 17.78 -12.42
N HIS A 195 -1.77 16.82 -11.81
CA HIS A 195 -0.33 16.85 -11.66
C HIS A 195 0.29 15.51 -12.05
N ASP A 196 1.53 15.55 -12.48
CA ASP A 196 2.37 14.36 -12.51
C ASP A 196 2.90 14.12 -11.10
N VAL A 197 2.64 12.94 -10.53
CA VAL A 197 3.01 12.62 -9.14
C VAL A 197 4.16 11.63 -9.12
N TYR A 198 5.23 12.01 -8.42
CA TYR A 198 6.43 11.21 -8.28
C TYR A 198 6.61 10.72 -6.85
N PHE A 199 6.74 9.41 -6.68
CA PHE A 199 7.13 8.77 -5.44
C PHE A 199 8.63 8.54 -5.48
N VAL A 200 9.39 9.32 -4.72
CA VAL A 200 10.86 9.28 -4.68
C VAL A 200 11.30 8.55 -3.42
N PHE A 201 12.04 7.47 -3.60
CA PHE A 201 12.49 6.62 -2.51
C PHE A 201 13.84 7.08 -1.98
N LYS A 202 13.94 7.24 -0.66
CA LYS A 202 15.10 7.79 0.02
C LYS A 202 15.59 6.90 1.14
N ASN A 203 16.88 6.64 1.13
CA ASN A 203 17.63 6.17 2.29
C ASN A 203 19.06 6.70 2.16
N PRO A 204 19.48 7.67 2.98
CA PRO A 204 20.80 8.28 2.86
C PRO A 204 21.96 7.34 3.17
N LYS A 205 21.68 6.18 3.78
CA LYS A 205 22.67 5.16 4.12
C LYS A 205 22.79 4.06 3.07
N ALA A 206 21.90 4.03 2.08
CA ALA A 206 21.89 3.00 1.06
C ALA A 206 22.85 3.32 -0.08
N THR A 207 23.49 2.29 -0.62
CA THR A 207 24.23 2.38 -1.87
C THR A 207 23.25 2.44 -3.06
N PRO A 208 23.68 2.95 -4.24
CA PRO A 208 22.79 3.08 -5.40
C PRO A 208 22.11 1.79 -5.84
N ASP A 209 22.80 0.66 -5.75
CA ASP A 209 22.29 -0.65 -6.20
C ASP A 209 21.61 -1.47 -5.11
N GLN A 210 21.61 -0.98 -3.87
CA GLN A 210 21.01 -1.69 -2.74
C GLN A 210 19.50 -1.57 -2.77
N PHE A 211 18.79 -2.66 -2.53
CA PHE A 211 17.33 -2.63 -2.40
C PHE A 211 16.92 -1.86 -1.16
N LEU A 212 15.98 -0.93 -1.34
CA LEU A 212 15.35 -0.21 -0.24
C LEU A 212 14.17 -1.02 0.29
N MET A 213 13.19 -1.27 -0.57
CA MET A 213 11.95 -1.94 -0.20
C MET A 213 11.27 -2.55 -1.41
N GLN A 214 10.37 -3.50 -1.15
CA GLN A 214 9.34 -3.93 -2.08
C GLN A 214 8.14 -3.02 -1.92
N VAL A 215 7.64 -2.45 -3.02
CA VAL A 215 6.42 -1.65 -3.04
C VAL A 215 5.28 -2.51 -3.56
N MET A 216 4.20 -2.62 -2.80
CA MET A 216 3.08 -3.51 -3.10
C MET A 216 1.86 -2.76 -3.63
N ASN A 217 1.57 -1.61 -3.03
CA ASN A 217 0.42 -0.78 -3.40
C ASN A 217 0.64 0.66 -2.97
N ILE A 218 0.03 1.58 -3.69
CA ILE A 218 -0.04 3.00 -3.34
C ILE A 218 -1.52 3.40 -3.40
N GLN A 219 -2.03 4.00 -2.33
CA GLN A 219 -3.43 4.38 -2.22
C GLN A 219 -3.57 5.84 -1.83
N PHE A 220 -4.36 6.59 -2.58
CA PHE A 220 -4.73 7.95 -2.26
C PHE A 220 -5.97 7.96 -1.37
N VAL A 221 -5.96 8.81 -0.35
CA VAL A 221 -7.04 8.93 0.63
C VAL A 221 -7.66 10.33 0.52
N PRO A 222 -8.98 10.41 0.22
CA PRO A 222 -9.69 11.67 0.16
C PRO A 222 -9.76 12.36 1.52
N ALA A 223 -9.78 13.70 1.50
CA ALA A 223 -10.06 14.48 2.69
C ALA A 223 -11.45 14.14 3.24
N GLY A 224 -11.54 13.92 4.56
CA GLY A 224 -12.80 13.58 5.24
C GLY A 224 -13.08 12.09 5.40
N LEU A 225 -12.34 11.20 4.73
CA LEU A 225 -12.31 9.77 5.03
C LEU A 225 -11.10 9.51 5.95
N LYS A 226 -11.30 9.63 7.27
CA LYS A 226 -10.31 9.06 8.20
C LYS A 226 -10.29 7.55 7.93
N ALA A 227 -9.10 7.02 7.59
CA ALA A 227 -8.92 5.59 7.50
C ALA A 227 -9.44 4.95 8.79
N ALA A 228 -10.33 3.96 8.67
CA ALA A 228 -10.72 3.14 9.80
C ALA A 228 -9.47 2.48 10.35
N ASN A 229 -9.21 2.70 11.63
CA ASN A 229 -8.13 2.06 12.38
C ASN A 229 -8.31 0.55 12.42
#